data_076896795568e5b40f3fba3a7b5a2c67
#
_entry.id   076896795568e5b40f3fba3a7b5a2c67
#
_cell.length_a   1.000
_cell.length_b   1.000
_cell.length_c   1.000
_cell.angle_alpha   90.00
_cell.angle_beta   90.00
_cell.angle_gamma   90.00
#
_symmetry.space_group_name_H-M   'P 1'
#
loop_
_entity.id
_entity.type
_entity.pdbx_description
1 polymer ?
#
loop_
_entity_poly.entity_id
_entity_poly.type
_entity_poly.pdbx_seq_one_letter_code
_entity_poly.pdbx_strand_id
1 'polypeptide(L)'
;LATLVGANFTHSREDAQSQPGVNDFWNSQIRLSDGTLIFQADPFGTGTQINKATYQMAAVNAGFKYRGFSLDGEYYWRTVDDFRATGPVPRDSFVDHGFQLQGSAMLLPQTLQAYVAGSKINGQYGDPWDVSVGANWFPFNRRELRFNTQFLYLDRSPVGNTASPFIVGGNGWVFTTDVMLSF
;
A
#
# COMPACT_ATOMS: atom_id res chain seq x y z
N LEU A 1 3.75 22.28 -18.49
CA LEU A 1 4.24 20.94 -18.22
C LEU A 1 5.00 20.95 -16.90
N ALA A 2 4.64 20.07 -15.99
CA ALA A 2 5.42 19.77 -14.78
C ALA A 2 5.72 18.28 -14.75
N THR A 3 6.95 17.93 -14.38
CA THR A 3 7.41 16.54 -14.25
C THR A 3 8.06 16.34 -12.90
N LEU A 4 7.94 15.15 -12.36
CA LEU A 4 8.60 14.71 -11.14
C LEU A 4 9.21 13.33 -11.39
N VAL A 5 10.42 13.12 -10.89
CA VAL A 5 11.04 11.79 -10.78
C VAL A 5 11.65 11.68 -9.40
N GLY A 6 11.46 10.56 -8.76
CA GLY A 6 12.00 10.30 -7.43
C GLY A 6 12.42 8.85 -7.28
N ALA A 7 13.31 8.62 -6.33
CA ALA A 7 13.68 7.29 -5.87
C ALA A 7 13.86 7.32 -4.36
N ASN A 8 13.52 6.22 -3.71
CA ASN A 8 13.74 6.06 -2.27
C ASN A 8 14.27 4.67 -1.98
N PHE A 9 14.94 4.55 -0.85
CA PHE A 9 15.41 3.29 -0.31
C PHE A 9 15.19 3.27 1.20
N THR A 10 14.67 2.16 1.68
CA THR A 10 14.47 1.91 3.11
C THR A 10 15.20 0.63 3.49
N HIS A 11 15.91 0.67 4.60
CA HIS A 11 16.50 -0.50 5.25
C HIS A 11 16.15 -0.46 6.72
N SER A 12 15.65 -1.56 7.25
CA SER A 12 15.29 -1.68 8.66
C SER A 12 15.57 -3.09 9.15
N ARG A 13 15.97 -3.19 10.40
CA ARG A 13 16.11 -4.45 11.11
C ARG A 13 15.06 -4.47 12.20
N GLU A 14 14.05 -5.31 12.01
CA GLU A 14 12.89 -5.38 12.86
C GLU A 14 12.94 -6.62 13.76
N ASP A 15 12.42 -6.46 14.96
CA ASP A 15 12.23 -7.58 15.88
C ASP A 15 10.81 -7.59 16.49
N ALA A 16 10.43 -8.75 17.01
CA ALA A 16 9.14 -8.95 17.65
C ALA A 16 9.02 -8.20 19.00
N GLN A 17 10.10 -7.63 19.51
CA GLN A 17 10.20 -7.01 20.84
C GLN A 17 10.50 -5.51 20.78
N SER A 18 10.07 -4.83 19.74
CA SER A 18 10.37 -3.40 19.53
C SER A 18 9.83 -2.48 20.64
N GLN A 19 8.87 -2.96 21.45
CA GLN A 19 8.38 -2.25 22.65
C GLN A 19 8.18 -3.24 23.81
N PRO A 20 9.15 -3.39 24.71
CA PRO A 20 9.03 -4.25 25.88
C PRO A 20 7.81 -3.87 26.74
N GLY A 21 6.96 -4.86 27.05
CA GLY A 21 5.79 -4.68 27.90
C GLY A 21 4.47 -4.37 27.19
N VAL A 22 4.47 -4.26 25.89
CA VAL A 22 3.28 -4.26 25.04
C VAL A 22 3.26 -5.57 24.25
N ASN A 23 2.11 -6.02 23.76
CA ASN A 23 2.04 -7.20 22.89
C ASN A 23 2.95 -6.98 21.65
N ASP A 24 4.12 -7.57 21.68
CA ASP A 24 5.27 -7.29 20.82
C ASP A 24 4.98 -7.52 19.34
N PHE A 25 4.02 -8.40 19.03
CA PHE A 25 3.60 -8.72 17.66
C PHE A 25 2.80 -7.61 16.94
N TRP A 26 2.41 -6.54 17.62
CA TRP A 26 1.53 -5.51 17.07
C TRP A 26 2.27 -4.30 16.50
N ASN A 27 3.54 -4.17 16.77
CA ASN A 27 4.31 -2.97 16.43
C ASN A 27 4.96 -3.02 15.05
N SER A 28 5.42 -4.17 14.62
CA SER A 28 5.95 -4.32 13.27
C SER A 28 4.88 -4.89 12.33
N GLN A 29 4.53 -4.12 11.31
CA GLN A 29 3.49 -4.44 10.34
C GLN A 29 4.05 -5.03 9.04
N ILE A 30 5.22 -5.72 9.11
CA ILE A 30 5.73 -6.41 7.92
C ILE A 30 4.77 -7.54 7.57
N ARG A 31 4.21 -7.47 6.37
CA ARG A 31 3.26 -8.46 5.86
C ARG A 31 3.83 -9.17 4.64
N LEU A 32 3.49 -10.43 4.48
CA LEU A 32 3.62 -11.14 3.22
C LEU A 32 2.64 -10.58 2.18
N SER A 33 2.79 -10.98 0.93
CA SER A 33 1.90 -10.48 -0.14
C SER A 33 0.44 -10.94 -0.03
N ASP A 34 0.17 -11.99 0.76
CA ASP A 34 -1.19 -12.42 1.13
C ASP A 34 -1.78 -11.67 2.35
N GLY A 35 -0.99 -10.77 2.96
CA GLY A 35 -1.38 -10.02 4.14
C GLY A 35 -1.03 -10.65 5.48
N THR A 36 -0.45 -11.84 5.51
CA THR A 36 0.02 -12.49 6.73
C THR A 36 1.10 -11.66 7.41
N LEU A 37 0.96 -11.36 8.71
CA LEU A 37 1.99 -10.69 9.49
C LEU A 37 3.13 -11.66 9.80
N ILE A 38 4.38 -11.29 9.51
CA ILE A 38 5.52 -12.20 9.71
C ILE A 38 5.84 -12.43 11.19
N PHE A 39 5.52 -11.51 12.07
CA PHE A 39 5.75 -11.61 13.52
C PHE A 39 4.55 -12.16 14.30
N GLN A 40 3.48 -12.59 13.64
CA GLN A 40 2.40 -13.30 14.31
C GLN A 40 2.80 -14.74 14.68
N ALA A 41 1.96 -15.40 15.49
CA ALA A 41 2.14 -16.83 15.76
C ALA A 41 1.96 -17.65 14.47
N ASP A 42 2.86 -18.58 14.23
CA ASP A 42 2.82 -19.54 13.12
C ASP A 42 2.63 -18.92 11.70
N PRO A 43 3.39 -17.89 11.31
CA PRO A 43 3.17 -17.20 10.05
C PRO A 43 3.40 -18.09 8.82
N PHE A 44 4.15 -19.19 8.97
CA PHE A 44 4.46 -20.17 7.93
C PHE A 44 3.96 -21.57 8.26
N GLY A 45 3.11 -21.71 9.26
CA GLY A 45 2.61 -22.98 9.74
C GLY A 45 3.09 -23.32 11.16
N THR A 46 2.56 -24.42 11.67
CA THR A 46 2.71 -24.80 13.07
C THR A 46 4.16 -24.93 13.53
N GLY A 47 4.48 -24.24 14.61
CA GLY A 47 5.79 -24.30 15.27
C GLY A 47 6.80 -23.29 14.75
N THR A 48 6.40 -22.37 13.89
CA THR A 48 7.29 -21.29 13.40
C THR A 48 6.97 -19.98 14.10
N GLN A 49 8.00 -19.33 14.63
CA GLN A 49 7.93 -17.98 15.17
C GLN A 49 9.13 -17.19 14.69
N ILE A 50 8.87 -16.04 14.04
CA ILE A 50 9.92 -15.13 13.63
C ILE A 50 10.19 -14.14 14.76
N ASN A 51 11.45 -14.05 15.19
CA ASN A 51 11.88 -13.15 16.24
C ASN A 51 12.55 -11.88 15.67
N LYS A 52 13.24 -11.99 14.53
CA LYS A 52 13.86 -10.87 13.82
C LYS A 52 13.81 -11.09 12.33
N ALA A 53 13.80 -10.01 11.58
CA ALA A 53 13.94 -9.99 10.14
C ALA A 53 14.58 -8.68 9.67
N THR A 54 15.26 -8.71 8.54
CA THR A 54 15.73 -7.52 7.84
C THR A 54 14.76 -7.18 6.73
N TYR A 55 14.32 -5.94 6.69
CA TYR A 55 13.44 -5.39 5.67
C TYR A 55 14.21 -4.40 4.80
N GLN A 56 14.07 -4.54 3.49
CA GLN A 56 14.62 -3.61 2.51
C GLN A 56 13.57 -3.31 1.46
N MET A 57 13.46 -2.05 1.06
CA MET A 57 12.59 -1.64 -0.03
C MET A 57 13.27 -0.55 -0.85
N ALA A 58 13.23 -0.69 -2.16
CA ALA A 58 13.58 0.35 -3.12
C ALA A 58 12.34 0.71 -3.94
N ALA A 59 12.13 1.99 -4.19
CA ALA A 59 11.06 2.45 -5.06
C ALA A 59 11.55 3.55 -6.00
N VAL A 60 10.96 3.58 -7.19
CA VAL A 60 11.11 4.66 -8.16
C VAL A 60 9.73 5.17 -8.53
N ASN A 61 9.56 6.48 -8.55
CA ASN A 61 8.31 7.10 -8.91
C ASN A 61 8.53 8.18 -10.00
N ALA A 62 7.53 8.35 -10.83
CA ALA A 62 7.51 9.39 -11.83
C ALA A 62 6.09 9.94 -12.00
N GLY A 63 6.02 11.21 -12.32
CA GLY A 63 4.75 11.87 -12.59
C GLY A 63 4.90 13.01 -13.58
N PHE A 64 3.82 13.29 -14.30
CA PHE A 64 3.74 14.49 -15.12
C PHE A 64 2.35 15.13 -15.03
N LYS A 65 2.32 16.45 -15.25
CA LYS A 65 1.06 17.23 -15.32
C LYS A 65 1.11 18.17 -16.52
N TYR A 66 0.05 18.14 -17.31
CA TYR A 66 -0.06 19.00 -18.48
C TYR A 66 -1.52 19.33 -18.79
N ARG A 67 -1.86 20.62 -18.83
CA ARG A 67 -3.18 21.14 -19.23
C ARG A 67 -4.39 20.42 -18.62
N GLY A 68 -4.34 20.19 -17.31
CA GLY A 68 -5.42 19.52 -16.59
C GLY A 68 -5.34 17.99 -16.56
N PHE A 69 -4.39 17.39 -17.25
CA PHE A 69 -4.10 15.96 -17.15
C PHE A 69 -2.94 15.71 -16.18
N SER A 70 -3.01 14.63 -15.43
CA SER A 70 -1.85 14.08 -14.72
C SER A 70 -1.76 12.57 -14.91
N LEU A 71 -0.53 12.08 -14.84
CA LEU A 71 -0.21 10.67 -14.72
C LEU A 71 0.89 10.54 -13.68
N ASP A 72 0.66 9.71 -12.69
CA ASP A 72 1.61 9.44 -11.60
C ASP A 72 1.74 7.93 -11.46
N GLY A 73 2.97 7.44 -11.28
CA GLY A 73 3.24 6.03 -11.11
C GLY A 73 4.42 5.77 -10.20
N GLU A 74 4.40 4.62 -9.56
CA GLU A 74 5.48 4.13 -8.71
C GLU A 74 5.69 2.64 -8.98
N TYR A 75 6.94 2.22 -8.98
CA TYR A 75 7.34 0.82 -8.97
C TYR A 75 8.27 0.56 -7.80
N TYR A 76 8.06 -0.55 -7.10
CA TYR A 76 8.86 -0.90 -5.93
C TYR A 76 9.30 -2.37 -5.94
N TRP A 77 10.42 -2.61 -5.27
CA TRP A 77 10.94 -3.92 -4.92
C TRP A 77 11.11 -3.98 -3.42
N ARG A 78 10.70 -5.08 -2.84
CA ARG A 78 10.84 -5.35 -1.40
C ARG A 78 11.50 -6.69 -1.20
N THR A 79 12.44 -6.74 -0.24
CA THR A 79 13.05 -7.98 0.24
C THR A 79 12.89 -8.03 1.75
N VAL A 80 12.55 -9.23 2.26
CA VAL A 80 12.56 -9.55 3.69
C VAL A 80 13.41 -10.80 3.86
N ASP A 81 14.48 -10.70 4.63
CA ASP A 81 15.49 -11.74 4.79
C ASP A 81 16.11 -11.75 6.19
N ASP A 82 17.23 -12.49 6.36
CA ASP A 82 17.99 -12.59 7.60
C ASP A 82 17.10 -12.95 8.81
N PHE A 83 16.24 -13.95 8.63
CA PHE A 83 15.29 -14.36 9.64
C PHE A 83 16.00 -15.02 10.82
N ARG A 84 15.65 -14.58 12.04
CA ARG A 84 15.89 -15.35 13.25
C ARG A 84 14.54 -15.91 13.70
N ALA A 85 14.43 -17.22 13.64
CA ALA A 85 13.17 -17.91 13.90
C ALA A 85 13.37 -19.08 14.85
N THR A 86 12.30 -19.44 15.54
CA THR A 86 12.13 -20.73 16.18
C THR A 86 11.28 -21.57 15.23
N GLY A 87 11.79 -22.72 14.81
CA GLY A 87 11.14 -23.57 13.80
C GLY A 87 11.53 -23.21 12.35
N PRO A 88 11.01 -23.97 11.38
CA PRO A 88 11.43 -23.89 9.99
C PRO A 88 10.88 -22.64 9.29
N VAL A 89 11.72 -21.94 8.58
CA VAL A 89 11.34 -20.87 7.64
C VAL A 89 11.39 -21.46 6.23
N PRO A 90 10.35 -21.34 5.41
CA PRO A 90 10.27 -22.02 4.12
C PRO A 90 11.27 -21.49 3.08
N ARG A 91 11.80 -20.29 3.26
CA ARG A 91 12.76 -19.65 2.37
C ARG A 91 13.67 -18.70 3.14
N ASP A 92 14.90 -18.53 2.66
CA ASP A 92 15.89 -17.63 3.25
C ASP A 92 15.55 -16.15 3.00
N SER A 93 14.76 -15.86 1.96
CA SER A 93 14.31 -14.52 1.62
C SER A 93 12.95 -14.53 0.95
N PHE A 94 12.17 -13.46 1.19
CA PHE A 94 10.94 -13.15 0.49
C PHE A 94 11.15 -11.91 -0.35
N VAL A 95 10.86 -12.02 -1.64
CA VAL A 95 10.99 -10.94 -2.61
C VAL A 95 9.64 -10.68 -3.24
N ASP A 96 9.17 -9.46 -3.08
CA ASP A 96 7.96 -8.98 -3.73
C ASP A 96 8.30 -7.73 -4.55
N HIS A 97 7.54 -7.51 -5.59
CA HIS A 97 7.59 -6.27 -6.35
C HIS A 97 6.19 -5.87 -6.79
N GLY A 98 6.00 -4.60 -7.04
CA GLY A 98 4.69 -4.12 -7.45
C GLY A 98 4.74 -2.74 -8.06
N PHE A 99 3.61 -2.31 -8.54
CA PHE A 99 3.44 -0.97 -9.08
C PHE A 99 2.09 -0.40 -8.68
N GLN A 100 2.02 0.92 -8.70
CA GLN A 100 0.77 1.66 -8.76
C GLN A 100 0.82 2.68 -9.90
N LEU A 101 -0.33 2.95 -10.50
CA LEU A 101 -0.49 3.94 -11.55
C LEU A 101 -1.79 4.69 -11.34
N GLN A 102 -1.75 6.02 -11.46
CA GLN A 102 -2.92 6.87 -11.39
C GLN A 102 -2.92 7.88 -12.54
N GLY A 103 -4.01 7.93 -13.28
CA GLY A 103 -4.28 8.96 -14.26
C GLY A 103 -5.44 9.85 -13.83
N SER A 104 -5.35 11.15 -14.10
CA SER A 104 -6.47 12.07 -13.84
C SER A 104 -6.63 13.13 -14.91
N ALA A 105 -7.85 13.65 -15.02
CA ALA A 105 -8.19 14.74 -15.93
C ALA A 105 -9.15 15.74 -15.27
N MET A 106 -8.91 17.03 -15.45
CA MET A 106 -9.87 18.07 -15.12
C MET A 106 -10.97 18.08 -16.18
N LEU A 107 -12.17 17.59 -15.82
CA LEU A 107 -13.35 17.61 -16.68
C LEU A 107 -13.94 19.03 -16.78
N LEU A 108 -13.97 19.73 -15.65
CA LEU A 108 -14.29 21.16 -15.56
C LEU A 108 -13.11 21.87 -14.91
N PRO A 109 -12.54 22.89 -15.58
CA PRO A 109 -11.36 23.58 -15.05
C PRO A 109 -11.57 24.03 -13.60
N GLN A 110 -10.62 23.67 -12.73
CA GLN A 110 -10.60 24.03 -11.29
C GLN A 110 -11.80 23.56 -10.46
N THR A 111 -12.79 22.87 -11.07
CA THR A 111 -14.04 22.48 -10.40
C THR A 111 -14.19 20.98 -10.25
N LEU A 112 -13.96 20.21 -11.32
CA LEU A 112 -14.22 18.76 -11.32
C LEU A 112 -13.04 18.03 -11.97
N GLN A 113 -12.46 17.12 -11.22
CA GLN A 113 -11.42 16.20 -11.67
C GLN A 113 -11.96 14.76 -11.61
N ALA A 114 -11.79 13.99 -12.66
CA ALA A 114 -11.96 12.54 -12.62
C ALA A 114 -10.57 11.87 -12.58
N TYR A 115 -10.52 10.68 -11.97
CA TYR A 115 -9.31 9.87 -11.94
C TYR A 115 -9.62 8.39 -12.01
N VAL A 116 -8.61 7.64 -12.47
CA VAL A 116 -8.54 6.20 -12.41
C VAL A 116 -7.19 5.81 -11.81
N ALA A 117 -7.18 4.83 -10.94
CA ALA A 117 -5.95 4.30 -10.36
C ALA A 117 -6.01 2.77 -10.31
N GLY A 118 -4.85 2.14 -10.23
CA GLY A 118 -4.75 0.72 -10.00
C GLY A 118 -3.38 0.36 -9.48
N SER A 119 -3.31 -0.73 -8.74
CA SER A 119 -2.07 -1.28 -8.22
C SER A 119 -2.04 -2.80 -8.34
N LYS A 120 -0.84 -3.35 -8.34
CA LYS A 120 -0.61 -4.79 -8.29
C LYS A 120 0.67 -5.11 -7.54
N ILE A 121 0.60 -6.11 -6.68
CA ILE A 121 1.76 -6.75 -6.07
C ILE A 121 1.95 -8.10 -6.75
N ASN A 122 3.19 -8.44 -7.09
CA ASN A 122 3.60 -9.77 -7.47
C ASN A 122 4.48 -10.31 -6.34
N GLY A 123 3.97 -11.29 -5.63
CA GLY A 123 4.63 -11.79 -4.44
C GLY A 123 4.63 -13.31 -4.36
N GLN A 124 5.44 -13.84 -3.46
CA GLN A 124 5.59 -15.28 -3.31
C GLN A 124 4.41 -15.95 -2.59
N TYR A 125 3.55 -15.16 -1.94
CA TYR A 125 2.38 -15.62 -1.19
C TYR A 125 1.04 -15.14 -1.78
N GLY A 126 1.07 -14.50 -2.94
CA GLY A 126 -0.11 -14.04 -3.64
C GLY A 126 0.17 -12.79 -4.45
N ASP A 127 -0.73 -12.52 -5.40
CA ASP A 127 -0.64 -11.41 -6.33
C ASP A 127 -1.89 -10.52 -6.20
N PRO A 128 -2.05 -9.80 -5.06
CA PRO A 128 -3.18 -8.90 -4.89
C PRO A 128 -3.12 -7.73 -5.87
N TRP A 129 -4.30 -7.26 -6.26
CA TRP A 129 -4.42 -6.08 -7.11
C TRP A 129 -5.69 -5.29 -6.78
N ASP A 130 -5.69 -4.04 -7.19
CA ASP A 130 -6.86 -3.18 -7.10
C ASP A 130 -7.02 -2.30 -8.34
N VAL A 131 -8.25 -1.81 -8.52
CA VAL A 131 -8.56 -0.76 -9.49
C VAL A 131 -9.61 0.15 -8.89
N SER A 132 -9.44 1.44 -9.11
CA SER A 132 -10.40 2.44 -8.63
C SER A 132 -10.71 3.50 -9.68
N VAL A 133 -11.92 4.06 -9.56
CA VAL A 133 -12.36 5.23 -10.29
C VAL A 133 -13.00 6.20 -9.33
N GLY A 134 -12.71 7.48 -9.50
CA GLY A 134 -13.25 8.48 -8.59
C GLY A 134 -13.26 9.88 -9.18
N ALA A 135 -13.83 10.79 -8.39
CA ALA A 135 -13.90 12.20 -8.74
C ALA A 135 -13.61 13.09 -7.54
N ASN A 136 -12.94 14.20 -7.81
CA ASN A 136 -12.74 15.30 -6.90
C ASN A 136 -13.57 16.51 -7.35
N TRP A 137 -14.39 17.03 -6.46
CA TRP A 137 -15.15 18.26 -6.68
C TRP A 137 -14.64 19.38 -5.81
N PHE A 138 -14.35 20.52 -6.42
CA PHE A 138 -13.85 21.74 -5.80
C PHE A 138 -14.91 22.83 -5.95
N PRO A 139 -15.89 22.96 -5.02
CA PRO A 139 -17.09 23.81 -5.20
C PRO A 139 -16.77 25.31 -5.34
N PHE A 140 -15.65 25.78 -4.81
CA PHE A 140 -15.25 27.19 -4.87
C PHE A 140 -14.11 27.46 -5.86
N ASN A 141 -13.83 26.51 -6.78
CA ASN A 141 -12.67 26.57 -7.69
C ASN A 141 -11.33 26.73 -6.96
N ARG A 142 -11.26 26.28 -5.71
CA ARG A 142 -10.11 26.38 -4.82
C ARG A 142 -9.81 25.03 -4.21
N ARG A 143 -8.56 24.83 -3.81
CA ARG A 143 -8.10 23.56 -3.23
C ARG A 143 -8.42 23.41 -1.74
N GLU A 144 -8.83 24.49 -1.08
CA GLU A 144 -9.10 24.56 0.35
C GLU A 144 -10.30 23.70 0.77
N LEU A 145 -11.27 23.49 -0.13
CA LEU A 145 -12.36 22.54 0.07
C LEU A 145 -12.44 21.58 -1.12
N ARG A 146 -12.34 20.29 -0.81
CA ARG A 146 -12.47 19.20 -1.79
C ARG A 146 -13.41 18.13 -1.26
N PHE A 147 -14.35 17.72 -2.06
CA PHE A 147 -15.11 16.49 -1.89
C PHE A 147 -14.54 15.43 -2.83
N ASN A 148 -14.27 14.24 -2.30
CA ASN A 148 -13.85 13.09 -3.08
C ASN A 148 -14.89 11.98 -2.97
N THR A 149 -15.12 11.29 -4.08
CA THR A 149 -15.86 10.03 -4.12
C THR A 149 -15.07 9.01 -4.93
N GLN A 150 -15.05 7.77 -4.46
CA GLN A 150 -14.30 6.69 -5.11
C GLN A 150 -15.06 5.38 -5.03
N PHE A 151 -15.04 4.63 -6.12
CA PHE A 151 -15.33 3.21 -6.18
C PHE A 151 -14.03 2.46 -6.39
N LEU A 152 -13.78 1.49 -5.54
CA LEU A 152 -12.57 0.67 -5.51
C LEU A 152 -12.99 -0.80 -5.57
N TYR A 153 -12.40 -1.57 -6.48
CA TYR A 153 -12.44 -3.02 -6.46
C TYR A 153 -11.11 -3.57 -5.97
N LEU A 154 -11.16 -4.51 -5.05
CA LEU A 154 -10.00 -5.20 -4.49
C LEU A 154 -10.08 -6.69 -4.81
N ASP A 155 -8.93 -7.27 -5.16
CA ASP A 155 -8.73 -8.71 -5.22
C ASP A 155 -7.63 -9.11 -4.23
N ARG A 156 -7.97 -9.96 -3.28
CA ARG A 156 -7.06 -10.49 -2.25
C ARG A 156 -6.32 -9.41 -1.47
N SER A 157 -7.06 -8.48 -0.86
CA SER A 157 -6.46 -7.37 -0.09
C SER A 157 -5.35 -7.84 0.86
N PRO A 158 -4.11 -7.32 0.74
CA PRO A 158 -3.02 -7.68 1.65
C PRO A 158 -3.08 -6.91 2.97
N VAL A 159 -4.05 -6.02 3.12
CA VAL A 159 -4.23 -5.20 4.31
C VAL A 159 -5.64 -5.33 4.85
N GLY A 160 -5.77 -5.15 6.16
CA GLY A 160 -7.05 -5.12 6.86
C GLY A 160 -6.85 -4.88 8.34
N ASN A 161 -7.80 -4.19 8.94
CA ASN A 161 -7.89 -4.03 10.38
C ASN A 161 -9.34 -3.68 10.77
N THR A 162 -9.62 -3.58 12.05
CA THR A 162 -10.97 -3.29 12.57
C THR A 162 -11.46 -1.87 12.24
N ALA A 163 -10.57 -0.96 11.88
CA ALA A 163 -10.89 0.44 11.58
C ALA A 163 -10.98 0.72 10.07
N SER A 164 -10.66 -0.25 9.22
CA SER A 164 -10.75 -0.11 7.76
C SER A 164 -11.85 -1.00 7.20
N PRO A 165 -12.45 -0.63 6.05
CA PRO A 165 -13.41 -1.50 5.37
C PRO A 165 -12.76 -2.73 4.72
N PHE A 166 -11.43 -2.88 4.85
CA PHE A 166 -10.67 -3.94 4.21
C PHE A 166 -10.47 -5.11 5.15
N ILE A 167 -10.60 -6.32 4.61
CA ILE A 167 -10.35 -7.59 5.28
C ILE A 167 -9.18 -8.25 4.55
N VAL A 168 -8.19 -8.73 5.29
CA VAL A 168 -7.05 -9.46 4.71
C VAL A 168 -7.56 -10.65 3.90
N GLY A 169 -7.07 -10.79 2.66
CA GLY A 169 -7.51 -11.80 1.70
C GLY A 169 -8.90 -11.55 1.09
N GLY A 170 -9.57 -10.47 1.49
CA GLY A 170 -10.91 -10.14 1.00
C GLY A 170 -10.93 -9.64 -0.44
N ASN A 171 -12.04 -9.92 -1.13
CA ASN A 171 -12.35 -9.44 -2.47
C ASN A 171 -13.64 -8.64 -2.42
N GLY A 172 -13.74 -7.59 -3.19
CA GLY A 172 -14.99 -6.87 -3.28
C GLY A 172 -14.88 -5.41 -3.67
N TRP A 173 -16.06 -4.78 -3.71
CA TRP A 173 -16.22 -3.36 -3.98
C TRP A 173 -16.27 -2.56 -2.68
N VAL A 174 -15.56 -1.45 -2.68
CA VAL A 174 -15.59 -0.46 -1.60
C VAL A 174 -15.98 0.88 -2.21
N PHE A 175 -16.95 1.54 -1.60
CA PHE A 175 -17.29 2.92 -1.89
C PHE A 175 -16.81 3.80 -0.77
N THR A 176 -16.06 4.85 -1.09
CA THR A 176 -15.59 5.84 -0.11
C THR A 176 -15.98 7.25 -0.55
N THR A 177 -16.18 8.09 0.45
CA THR A 177 -16.33 9.53 0.25
C THR A 177 -15.57 10.24 1.37
N ASP A 178 -14.87 11.31 1.03
CA ASP A 178 -14.16 12.13 1.98
C ASP A 178 -14.33 13.62 1.69
N VAL A 179 -14.12 14.43 2.72
CA VAL A 179 -14.10 15.89 2.65
C VAL A 179 -12.77 16.37 3.20
N MET A 180 -12.06 17.14 2.42
CA MET A 180 -10.80 17.74 2.82
C MET A 180 -10.97 19.26 2.93
N LEU A 181 -10.60 19.79 4.09
CA LEU A 181 -10.50 21.23 4.37
C LEU A 181 -9.04 21.57 4.62
N SER A 182 -8.56 22.64 3.97
CA SER A 182 -7.21 23.20 4.16
C SER A 182 -7.33 24.70 4.44
N PHE A 183 -6.68 25.18 5.47
CA PHE A 183 -6.70 26.60 5.90
C PHE A 183 -5.32 27.04 6.37
#